data_a44b2bdcaaef384e94a772f2c70da289
#
_entry.id   a44b2bdcaaef384e94a772f2c70da289
#
_cell.length_a   1.000
_cell.length_b   1.000
_cell.length_c   1.000
_cell.angle_alpha   90.00
_cell.angle_beta   90.00
_cell.angle_gamma   90.00
#
_symmetry.space_group_name_H-M   'P 1'
#
loop_
_entity.id
_entity.type
_entity.pdbx_description
1 polymer ?
#
loop_
_entity_poly.entity_id
_entity_poly.type
_entity_poly.pdbx_seq_one_letter_code
_entity_poly.pdbx_strand_id
1 'polypeptide(L)'
;MMTALDRIRAERVAAVLRRVRNVDSVVDALVAGGIRIVEITLDSDDALAAIERLRARPDLTVLAGTVRTPEDAEAAVAAGAEACVAPALAPETVTRCLDLGVPPIPGAFTPTEIETARALGAELVKLFPGSLAGPGYVRDLLAPLAGVELLVTGGVDASNARAFLDAGAAAVGVGSALTEAADVESEARQLLTVVRT
;
A
#
# COMPACT_ATOMS: atom_id res chain seq x y z
N MET A 1 -15.42 -1.35 -14.10
CA MET A 1 -14.84 -0.31 -13.20
C MET A 1 -13.47 -0.82 -12.78
N MET A 2 -12.42 0.00 -12.76
CA MET A 2 -11.10 -0.43 -12.29
C MET A 2 -11.15 -0.74 -10.78
N THR A 3 -10.60 -1.87 -10.37
CA THR A 3 -10.45 -2.23 -8.95
C THR A 3 -9.34 -1.41 -8.26
N ALA A 4 -9.26 -1.46 -6.92
CA ALA A 4 -8.15 -0.85 -6.19
C ALA A 4 -6.79 -1.43 -6.62
N LEU A 5 -6.72 -2.75 -6.85
CA LEU A 5 -5.50 -3.40 -7.33
C LEU A 5 -5.09 -2.94 -8.73
N ASP A 6 -6.06 -2.78 -9.65
CA ASP A 6 -5.77 -2.26 -11.00
C ASP A 6 -5.19 -0.85 -10.95
N ARG A 7 -5.71 0.00 -10.05
CA ARG A 7 -5.18 1.36 -9.83
C ARG A 7 -3.78 1.32 -9.23
N ILE A 8 -3.52 0.44 -8.26
CA ILE A 8 -2.18 0.26 -7.68
C ILE A 8 -1.18 -0.15 -8.76
N ARG A 9 -1.55 -1.10 -9.63
CA ARG A 9 -0.71 -1.53 -10.77
C ARG A 9 -0.44 -0.40 -11.76
N ALA A 10 -1.45 0.41 -12.05
CA ALA A 10 -1.34 1.52 -13.00
C ALA A 10 -0.51 2.69 -12.45
N GLU A 11 -0.74 3.09 -11.21
CA GLU A 11 -0.06 4.23 -10.59
C GLU A 11 1.32 3.86 -10.04
N ARG A 12 1.54 2.59 -9.68
CA ARG A 12 2.78 2.02 -9.16
C ARG A 12 3.28 2.63 -7.85
N VAL A 13 2.49 3.48 -7.21
CA VAL A 13 2.83 4.13 -5.93
C VAL A 13 1.59 4.32 -5.07
N ALA A 14 1.73 4.06 -3.77
CA ALA A 14 0.75 4.39 -2.75
C ALA A 14 1.43 5.20 -1.63
N ALA A 15 0.79 6.27 -1.16
CA ALA A 15 1.24 7.02 0.01
C ALA A 15 0.70 6.37 1.28
N VAL A 16 1.58 6.08 2.25
CA VAL A 16 1.23 5.46 3.52
C VAL A 16 1.20 6.51 4.62
N LEU A 17 0.00 6.80 5.13
CA LEU A 17 -0.23 7.79 6.18
C LEU A 17 -0.36 7.08 7.53
N ARG A 18 0.75 7.03 8.26
CA ARG A 18 0.82 6.45 9.60
C ARG A 18 0.98 7.56 10.65
N ARG A 19 -0.01 7.69 11.55
CA ARG A 19 -0.01 8.69 12.64
C ARG A 19 0.24 10.11 12.17
N VAL A 20 -0.26 10.41 10.98
CA VAL A 20 -0.17 11.74 10.37
C VAL A 20 -1.16 12.67 11.04
N ARG A 21 -0.70 13.84 11.46
CA ARG A 21 -1.57 14.94 11.87
C ARG A 21 -2.13 15.64 10.62
N ASN A 22 -3.36 16.15 10.70
CA ASN A 22 -3.99 16.87 9.57
C ASN A 22 -4.01 16.03 8.27
N VAL A 23 -4.52 14.81 8.36
CA VAL A 23 -4.59 13.85 7.24
C VAL A 23 -5.13 14.51 5.96
N ASP A 24 -6.23 15.29 6.06
CA ASP A 24 -6.87 15.90 4.91
C ASP A 24 -5.92 16.88 4.16
N SER A 25 -5.17 17.70 4.90
CA SER A 25 -4.19 18.64 4.31
C SER A 25 -3.03 17.91 3.62
N VAL A 26 -2.54 16.82 4.22
CA VAL A 26 -1.47 16.01 3.62
C VAL A 26 -1.99 15.32 2.35
N VAL A 27 -3.21 14.78 2.39
CA VAL A 27 -3.85 14.18 1.22
C VAL A 27 -4.05 15.20 0.10
N ASP A 28 -4.47 16.42 0.41
CA ASP A 28 -4.61 17.49 -0.59
C ASP A 28 -3.27 17.79 -1.28
N ALA A 29 -2.18 17.87 -0.52
CA ALA A 29 -0.84 18.08 -1.07
C ALA A 29 -0.37 16.87 -1.91
N LEU A 30 -0.62 15.64 -1.48
CA LEU A 30 -0.34 14.44 -2.26
C LEU A 30 -1.10 14.43 -3.59
N VAL A 31 -2.39 14.80 -3.57
CA VAL A 31 -3.24 14.90 -4.76
C VAL A 31 -2.74 16.01 -5.69
N ALA A 32 -2.37 17.17 -5.17
CA ALA A 32 -1.78 18.25 -5.95
C ALA A 32 -0.45 17.83 -6.58
N GLY A 33 0.34 16.98 -5.89
CA GLY A 33 1.55 16.34 -6.40
C GLY A 33 1.30 15.21 -7.40
N GLY A 34 0.05 14.72 -7.53
CA GLY A 34 -0.37 13.71 -8.50
C GLY A 34 -0.54 12.29 -7.93
N ILE A 35 -0.32 12.05 -6.63
CA ILE A 35 -0.57 10.75 -6.00
C ILE A 35 -2.06 10.61 -5.70
N ARG A 36 -2.66 9.47 -6.10
CA ARG A 36 -4.09 9.19 -6.00
C ARG A 36 -4.43 7.99 -5.11
N ILE A 37 -3.44 7.24 -4.63
CA ILE A 37 -3.63 6.08 -3.77
C ILE A 37 -3.08 6.40 -2.40
N VAL A 38 -3.93 6.32 -1.39
CA VAL A 38 -3.57 6.62 0.00
C VAL A 38 -3.93 5.44 0.92
N GLU A 39 -3.00 5.01 1.74
CA GLU A 39 -3.17 4.00 2.78
C GLU A 39 -3.26 4.70 4.14
N ILE A 40 -4.43 4.65 4.79
CA ILE A 40 -4.62 5.15 6.15
C ILE A 40 -4.42 4.01 7.13
N THR A 41 -3.41 4.09 8.00
CA THR A 41 -3.11 2.99 8.92
C THR A 41 -4.00 3.04 10.16
N LEU A 42 -4.61 1.89 10.54
CA LEU A 42 -5.57 1.79 11.64
C LEU A 42 -4.95 2.04 13.02
N ASP A 43 -3.64 2.05 13.14
CA ASP A 43 -2.92 2.46 14.36
C ASP A 43 -2.76 4.00 14.48
N SER A 44 -3.45 4.76 13.62
CA SER A 44 -3.54 6.22 13.67
C SER A 44 -4.82 6.65 14.39
N ASP A 45 -4.77 7.80 15.07
CA ASP A 45 -5.96 8.40 15.65
C ASP A 45 -7.01 8.71 14.56
N ASP A 46 -8.28 8.47 14.86
CA ASP A 46 -9.42 8.72 13.95
C ASP A 46 -9.31 8.08 12.54
N ALA A 47 -8.55 6.98 12.40
CA ALA A 47 -8.27 6.35 11.11
C ALA A 47 -9.55 5.99 10.34
N LEU A 48 -10.53 5.35 10.98
CA LEU A 48 -11.80 4.97 10.34
C LEU A 48 -12.59 6.20 9.87
N ALA A 49 -12.64 7.25 10.68
CA ALA A 49 -13.30 8.49 10.29
C ALA A 49 -12.57 9.18 9.13
N ALA A 50 -11.23 9.10 9.06
CA ALA A 50 -10.47 9.60 7.93
C ALA A 50 -10.76 8.80 6.65
N ILE A 51 -10.80 7.46 6.72
CA ILE A 51 -11.20 6.60 5.59
C ILE A 51 -12.60 6.99 5.10
N GLU A 52 -13.58 7.13 6.01
CA GLU A 52 -14.95 7.49 5.66
C GLU A 52 -15.06 8.85 4.96
N ARG A 53 -14.31 9.85 5.40
CA ARG A 53 -14.28 11.16 4.73
C ARG A 53 -13.62 11.09 3.37
N LEU A 54 -12.47 10.43 3.27
CA LEU A 54 -11.66 10.38 2.04
C LEU A 54 -12.30 9.52 0.94
N ARG A 55 -13.06 8.47 1.29
CA ARG A 55 -13.76 7.62 0.31
C ARG A 55 -14.77 8.41 -0.54
N ALA A 56 -15.25 9.53 -0.05
CA ALA A 56 -16.18 10.39 -0.79
C ALA A 56 -15.49 11.17 -1.94
N ARG A 57 -14.17 11.13 -2.01
CA ARG A 57 -13.38 11.80 -3.05
C ARG A 57 -13.22 10.88 -4.26
N PRO A 58 -13.81 11.21 -5.42
CA PRO A 58 -13.77 10.34 -6.61
C PRO A 58 -12.38 10.25 -7.27
N ASP A 59 -11.48 11.15 -6.91
CA ASP A 59 -10.10 11.22 -7.39
C ASP A 59 -9.12 10.35 -6.57
N LEU A 60 -9.59 9.71 -5.49
CA LEU A 60 -8.77 8.89 -4.61
C LEU A 60 -9.14 7.41 -4.68
N THR A 61 -8.16 6.57 -4.36
CA THR A 61 -8.31 5.18 -3.92
C THR A 61 -7.83 5.11 -2.48
N VAL A 62 -8.73 4.74 -1.57
CA VAL A 62 -8.46 4.74 -0.13
C VAL A 62 -8.29 3.32 0.37
N LEU A 63 -7.10 3.01 0.89
CA LEU A 63 -6.74 1.73 1.47
C LEU A 63 -6.70 1.83 2.99
N ALA A 64 -7.11 0.76 3.69
CA ALA A 64 -6.85 0.63 5.11
C ALA A 64 -5.52 -0.09 5.33
N GLY A 65 -4.61 0.52 6.07
CA GLY A 65 -3.33 -0.09 6.47
C GLY A 65 -3.33 -0.62 7.88
N THR A 66 -2.39 -1.49 8.20
CA THR A 66 -2.25 -2.11 9.54
C THR A 66 -3.50 -2.90 9.96
N VAL A 67 -4.21 -3.49 9.00
CA VAL A 67 -5.33 -4.39 9.23
C VAL A 67 -4.77 -5.73 9.72
N ARG A 68 -4.99 -6.07 11.00
CA ARG A 68 -4.34 -7.21 11.65
C ARG A 68 -5.30 -8.33 12.04
N THR A 69 -6.58 -8.03 12.17
CA THR A 69 -7.62 -8.98 12.59
C THR A 69 -8.82 -8.92 11.65
N PRO A 70 -9.69 -9.96 11.67
CA PRO A 70 -10.96 -9.91 10.94
C PRO A 70 -11.84 -8.71 11.32
N GLU A 71 -11.83 -8.31 12.58
CA GLU A 71 -12.61 -7.16 13.08
C GLU A 71 -12.05 -5.84 12.51
N ASP A 72 -10.73 -5.71 12.40
CA ASP A 72 -10.10 -4.57 11.72
C ASP A 72 -10.58 -4.49 10.26
N ALA A 73 -10.63 -5.63 9.55
CA ALA A 73 -11.09 -5.70 8.16
C ALA A 73 -12.57 -5.28 8.05
N GLU A 74 -13.44 -5.77 8.94
CA GLU A 74 -14.86 -5.39 8.98
C GLU A 74 -15.02 -3.88 9.18
N ALA A 75 -14.33 -3.31 10.16
CA ALA A 75 -14.39 -1.87 10.46
C ALA A 75 -13.87 -1.03 9.29
N ALA A 76 -12.76 -1.43 8.67
CA ALA A 76 -12.16 -0.75 7.54
C ALA A 76 -13.09 -0.74 6.31
N VAL A 77 -13.70 -1.89 5.99
CA VAL A 77 -14.63 -2.03 4.87
C VAL A 77 -15.91 -1.24 5.12
N ALA A 78 -16.44 -1.28 6.34
CA ALA A 78 -17.60 -0.48 6.73
C ALA A 78 -17.33 1.03 6.59
N ALA A 79 -16.11 1.50 6.91
CA ALA A 79 -15.67 2.87 6.67
C ALA A 79 -15.46 3.20 5.18
N GLY A 80 -15.37 2.18 4.31
CA GLY A 80 -15.29 2.32 2.86
C GLY A 80 -13.89 2.17 2.27
N ALA A 81 -12.99 1.48 2.96
CA ALA A 81 -11.71 1.10 2.38
C ALA A 81 -11.89 0.20 1.14
N GLU A 82 -11.12 0.48 0.10
CA GLU A 82 -11.17 -0.26 -1.18
C GLU A 82 -10.20 -1.46 -1.22
N ALA A 83 -9.26 -1.54 -0.29
CA ALA A 83 -8.40 -2.69 -0.03
C ALA A 83 -7.89 -2.66 1.41
N CYS A 84 -7.52 -3.84 1.94
CA CYS A 84 -6.99 -4.00 3.28
C CYS A 84 -5.51 -4.42 3.22
N VAL A 85 -4.63 -3.58 3.76
CA VAL A 85 -3.18 -3.80 3.79
C VAL A 85 -2.74 -4.20 5.19
N ALA A 86 -2.05 -5.31 5.32
CA ALA A 86 -1.56 -5.83 6.60
C ALA A 86 -0.02 -5.75 6.71
N PRO A 87 0.54 -5.65 7.92
CA PRO A 87 1.99 -5.71 8.12
C PRO A 87 2.55 -7.13 8.13
N ALA A 88 1.69 -8.14 8.28
CA ALA A 88 2.02 -9.55 8.38
C ALA A 88 0.91 -10.41 7.75
N LEU A 89 1.19 -11.70 7.54
CA LEU A 89 0.22 -12.67 7.05
C LEU A 89 -0.62 -13.22 8.22
N ALA A 90 -1.91 -12.93 8.21
CA ALA A 90 -2.92 -13.50 9.10
C ALA A 90 -4.00 -14.16 8.23
N PRO A 91 -4.04 -15.51 8.13
CA PRO A 91 -4.93 -16.22 7.22
C PRO A 91 -6.41 -15.89 7.42
N GLU A 92 -6.86 -15.77 8.66
CA GLU A 92 -8.24 -15.42 9.01
C GLU A 92 -8.62 -14.00 8.53
N THR A 93 -7.69 -13.06 8.61
CA THR A 93 -7.90 -11.69 8.12
C THR A 93 -7.96 -11.66 6.60
N VAL A 94 -7.08 -12.41 5.91
CA VAL A 94 -7.11 -12.55 4.45
C VAL A 94 -8.46 -13.11 3.98
N THR A 95 -8.91 -14.22 4.61
CA THR A 95 -10.21 -14.84 4.31
C THR A 95 -11.36 -13.85 4.54
N ARG A 96 -11.33 -13.13 5.66
CA ARG A 96 -12.38 -12.16 5.98
C ARG A 96 -12.48 -11.01 4.97
N CYS A 97 -11.34 -10.48 4.51
CA CYS A 97 -11.34 -9.46 3.44
C CYS A 97 -12.00 -9.98 2.16
N LEU A 98 -11.68 -11.21 1.74
CA LEU A 98 -12.27 -11.85 0.56
C LEU A 98 -13.78 -12.04 0.70
N ASP A 99 -14.25 -12.50 1.88
CA ASP A 99 -15.68 -12.65 2.19
C ASP A 99 -16.44 -11.31 2.13
N LEU A 100 -15.76 -10.22 2.48
CA LEU A 100 -16.29 -8.86 2.41
C LEU A 100 -16.21 -8.27 0.98
N GLY A 101 -15.63 -8.99 0.02
CA GLY A 101 -15.48 -8.55 -1.36
C GLY A 101 -14.42 -7.47 -1.58
N VAL A 102 -13.47 -7.34 -0.64
CA VAL A 102 -12.39 -6.35 -0.69
C VAL A 102 -11.04 -7.06 -0.78
N PRO A 103 -10.14 -6.68 -1.71
CA PRO A 103 -8.87 -7.35 -1.88
C PRO A 103 -7.95 -7.21 -0.64
N PRO A 104 -7.43 -8.33 -0.09
CA PRO A 104 -6.39 -8.30 0.91
C PRO A 104 -5.01 -8.07 0.26
N ILE A 105 -4.15 -7.30 0.96
CA ILE A 105 -2.73 -7.11 0.63
C ILE A 105 -1.92 -7.49 1.89
N PRO A 106 -1.77 -8.80 2.16
CA PRO A 106 -1.08 -9.27 3.36
C PRO A 106 0.42 -8.96 3.30
N GLY A 107 1.01 -8.73 4.47
CA GLY A 107 2.46 -8.55 4.63
C GLY A 107 3.20 -9.87 4.63
N ALA A 108 4.35 -9.91 3.96
CA ALA A 108 5.25 -11.05 3.93
C ALA A 108 6.70 -10.58 3.76
N PHE A 109 7.65 -11.43 4.14
CA PHE A 109 9.06 -11.19 3.90
C PHE A 109 9.74 -12.39 3.22
N THR A 110 9.26 -13.60 3.44
CA THR A 110 9.86 -14.84 2.94
C THR A 110 9.07 -15.47 1.79
N PRO A 111 9.70 -16.30 0.94
CA PRO A 111 9.00 -17.04 -0.11
C PRO A 111 7.80 -17.84 0.40
N THR A 112 7.95 -18.50 1.57
CA THR A 112 6.87 -19.32 2.17
C THR A 112 5.65 -18.47 2.54
N GLU A 113 5.85 -17.30 3.13
CA GLU A 113 4.75 -16.38 3.46
C GLU A 113 4.06 -15.87 2.19
N ILE A 114 4.82 -15.53 1.15
CA ILE A 114 4.30 -15.06 -0.13
C ILE A 114 3.42 -16.14 -0.79
N GLU A 115 3.93 -17.37 -0.88
CA GLU A 115 3.18 -18.49 -1.47
C GLU A 115 1.93 -18.83 -0.63
N THR A 116 2.02 -18.74 0.70
CA THR A 116 0.87 -18.94 1.58
C THR A 116 -0.18 -17.85 1.35
N ALA A 117 0.23 -16.58 1.24
CA ALA A 117 -0.67 -15.47 0.95
C ALA A 117 -1.41 -15.68 -0.39
N ARG A 118 -0.69 -16.10 -1.43
CA ARG A 118 -1.26 -16.41 -2.74
C ARG A 118 -2.24 -17.59 -2.70
N ALA A 119 -1.87 -18.65 -2.01
CA ALA A 119 -2.75 -19.81 -1.84
C ALA A 119 -4.06 -19.47 -1.14
N LEU A 120 -4.06 -18.44 -0.29
CA LEU A 120 -5.25 -17.88 0.35
C LEU A 120 -6.06 -16.95 -0.55
N GLY A 121 -5.57 -16.60 -1.75
CA GLY A 121 -6.27 -15.76 -2.71
C GLY A 121 -5.80 -14.30 -2.79
N ALA A 122 -4.68 -13.93 -2.13
CA ALA A 122 -4.11 -12.60 -2.29
C ALA A 122 -3.46 -12.45 -3.67
N GLU A 123 -3.89 -11.47 -4.45
CA GLU A 123 -3.32 -11.15 -5.76
C GLU A 123 -2.07 -10.27 -5.66
N LEU A 124 -2.00 -9.41 -4.66
CA LEU A 124 -0.88 -8.51 -4.38
C LEU A 124 -0.40 -8.75 -2.95
N VAL A 125 0.91 -8.88 -2.74
CA VAL A 125 1.51 -9.11 -1.42
C VAL A 125 2.41 -7.95 -1.04
N LYS A 126 2.27 -7.43 0.17
CA LYS A 126 3.14 -6.38 0.70
C LYS A 126 4.46 -6.99 1.14
N LEU A 127 5.55 -6.68 0.45
CA LEU A 127 6.90 -7.00 0.93
C LEU A 127 7.32 -5.96 1.98
N PHE A 128 7.47 -6.40 3.23
CA PHE A 128 7.76 -5.50 4.36
C PHE A 128 8.67 -6.16 5.40
N PRO A 129 9.70 -5.44 5.91
CA PRO A 129 10.10 -4.08 5.52
C PRO A 129 11.04 -4.05 4.31
N GLY A 130 10.76 -3.17 3.33
CA GLY A 130 11.55 -3.02 2.11
C GLY A 130 12.99 -2.58 2.35
N SER A 131 13.25 -1.81 3.43
CA SER A 131 14.59 -1.35 3.81
C SER A 131 15.57 -2.49 4.09
N LEU A 132 15.08 -3.65 4.56
CA LEU A 132 15.90 -4.84 4.79
C LEU A 132 16.01 -5.72 3.54
N ALA A 133 14.97 -5.72 2.70
CA ALA A 133 14.93 -6.52 1.49
C ALA A 133 15.92 -6.00 0.43
N GLY A 134 15.80 -4.74 0.07
CA GLY A 134 16.52 -4.17 -1.05
C GLY A 134 16.07 -4.70 -2.42
N PRO A 135 16.43 -4.01 -3.53
CA PRO A 135 16.03 -4.43 -4.88
C PRO A 135 16.60 -5.79 -5.31
N GLY A 136 17.79 -6.15 -4.84
CA GLY A 136 18.39 -7.47 -5.11
C GLY A 136 17.52 -8.61 -4.59
N TYR A 137 17.04 -8.50 -3.36
CA TYR A 137 16.14 -9.48 -2.76
C TYR A 137 14.82 -9.62 -3.51
N VAL A 138 14.22 -8.50 -3.95
CA VAL A 138 13.00 -8.52 -4.78
C VAL A 138 13.21 -9.32 -6.06
N ARG A 139 14.33 -9.10 -6.75
CA ARG A 139 14.68 -9.84 -7.98
C ARG A 139 14.84 -11.33 -7.71
N ASP A 140 15.57 -11.67 -6.65
CA ASP A 140 15.85 -13.06 -6.29
C ASP A 140 14.57 -13.80 -5.85
N LEU A 141 13.65 -13.11 -5.15
CA LEU A 141 12.33 -13.64 -4.81
C LEU A 141 11.47 -13.92 -6.06
N LEU A 142 11.40 -12.97 -6.97
CA LEU A 142 10.50 -13.07 -8.14
C LEU A 142 11.02 -14.05 -9.20
N ALA A 143 12.31 -14.34 -9.24
CA ALA A 143 12.88 -15.25 -10.23
C ALA A 143 12.22 -16.65 -10.23
N PRO A 144 12.04 -17.34 -9.07
CA PRO A 144 11.35 -18.62 -9.01
C PRO A 144 9.83 -18.51 -8.84
N LEU A 145 9.30 -17.35 -8.39
CA LEU A 145 7.89 -17.16 -8.02
C LEU A 145 7.10 -16.48 -9.17
N ALA A 146 6.89 -17.20 -10.26
CA ALA A 146 6.21 -16.67 -11.43
C ALA A 146 4.77 -16.17 -11.10
N GLY A 147 4.43 -14.97 -11.55
CA GLY A 147 3.12 -14.37 -11.37
C GLY A 147 2.86 -13.79 -9.97
N VAL A 148 3.89 -13.68 -9.11
CA VAL A 148 3.82 -12.93 -7.87
C VAL A 148 3.89 -11.43 -8.15
N GLU A 149 3.00 -10.67 -7.55
CA GLU A 149 3.02 -9.22 -7.54
C GLU A 149 3.35 -8.70 -6.14
N LEU A 150 4.31 -7.79 -6.05
CA LEU A 150 4.78 -7.24 -4.77
C LEU A 150 4.53 -5.73 -4.70
N LEU A 151 3.94 -5.30 -3.57
CA LEU A 151 3.92 -3.91 -3.11
C LEU A 151 5.06 -3.74 -2.08
N VAL A 152 6.18 -3.17 -2.48
CA VAL A 152 7.32 -2.99 -1.59
C VAL A 152 7.12 -1.77 -0.70
N THR A 153 7.15 -1.96 0.61
CA THR A 153 6.87 -0.88 1.59
C THR A 153 7.88 -0.88 2.74
N GLY A 154 8.17 0.30 3.27
CA GLY A 154 9.11 0.51 4.38
C GLY A 154 10.51 0.85 3.91
N GLY A 155 10.94 2.09 4.16
CA GLY A 155 12.22 2.61 3.73
C GLY A 155 12.32 2.91 2.23
N VAL A 156 11.17 3.09 1.57
CA VAL A 156 11.11 3.52 0.16
C VAL A 156 10.97 5.03 0.09
N ASP A 157 11.73 5.64 -0.81
CA ASP A 157 11.73 7.07 -1.14
C ASP A 157 12.08 7.30 -2.63
N ALA A 158 12.18 8.56 -3.07
CA ALA A 158 12.50 8.89 -4.46
C ALA A 158 13.89 8.40 -4.90
N SER A 159 14.83 8.15 -3.99
CA SER A 159 16.18 7.68 -4.33
C SER A 159 16.25 6.20 -4.68
N ASN A 160 15.30 5.38 -4.20
CA ASN A 160 15.33 3.93 -4.34
C ASN A 160 14.06 3.32 -4.98
N ALA A 161 12.96 4.06 -5.08
CA ALA A 161 11.69 3.58 -5.64
C ALA A 161 11.86 2.95 -7.03
N ARG A 162 12.58 3.60 -7.92
CA ARG A 162 12.85 3.10 -9.28
C ARG A 162 13.57 1.75 -9.25
N ALA A 163 14.57 1.59 -8.40
CA ALA A 163 15.33 0.35 -8.31
C ALA A 163 14.47 -0.85 -7.86
N PHE A 164 13.49 -0.64 -6.98
CA PHE A 164 12.51 -1.66 -6.62
C PHE A 164 11.60 -2.03 -7.78
N LEU A 165 11.13 -1.04 -8.54
CA LEU A 165 10.29 -1.26 -9.71
C LEU A 165 11.05 -1.99 -10.83
N ASP A 166 12.32 -1.64 -11.08
CA ASP A 166 13.19 -2.31 -12.03
C ASP A 166 13.54 -3.75 -11.61
N ALA A 167 13.54 -4.01 -10.31
CA ALA A 167 13.70 -5.36 -9.76
C ALA A 167 12.44 -6.24 -9.93
N GLY A 168 11.32 -5.68 -10.41
CA GLY A 168 10.08 -6.39 -10.69
C GLY A 168 8.95 -6.14 -9.70
N ALA A 169 9.11 -5.23 -8.73
CA ALA A 169 7.98 -4.84 -7.88
C ALA A 169 6.85 -4.23 -8.72
N ALA A 170 5.61 -4.63 -8.45
CA ALA A 170 4.44 -4.07 -9.13
C ALA A 170 4.21 -2.60 -8.71
N ALA A 171 4.41 -2.30 -7.44
CA ALA A 171 4.26 -0.96 -6.88
C ALA A 171 5.13 -0.76 -5.64
N VAL A 172 5.24 0.48 -5.20
CA VAL A 172 5.92 0.87 -3.95
C VAL A 172 4.96 1.63 -3.02
N GLY A 173 5.11 1.38 -1.71
CA GLY A 173 4.41 2.13 -0.65
C GLY A 173 5.38 3.06 0.06
N VAL A 174 5.12 4.35 0.04
CA VAL A 174 6.01 5.39 0.59
C VAL A 174 5.32 6.08 1.76
N GLY A 175 5.95 6.04 2.93
CA GLY A 175 5.44 6.63 4.17
C GLY A 175 6.12 7.95 4.52
N SER A 176 6.96 7.95 5.57
CA SER A 176 7.57 9.14 6.16
C SER A 176 8.31 10.02 5.15
N ALA A 177 8.96 9.44 4.14
CA ALA A 177 9.62 10.21 3.08
C ALA A 177 8.66 11.21 2.38
N LEU A 178 7.38 10.87 2.28
CA LEU A 178 6.34 11.77 1.76
C LEU A 178 5.71 12.61 2.87
N THR A 179 5.22 11.93 3.95
CA THR A 179 4.34 12.55 4.94
C THR A 179 5.06 13.48 5.92
N GLU A 180 6.37 13.35 6.06
CA GLU A 180 7.23 14.21 6.90
C GLU A 180 8.06 15.18 6.07
N ALA A 181 7.88 15.23 4.75
CA ALA A 181 8.56 16.18 3.87
C ALA A 181 8.12 17.61 4.20
N ALA A 182 9.07 18.56 4.11
CA ALA A 182 8.78 19.98 4.30
C ALA A 182 7.78 20.53 3.25
N ASP A 183 7.80 19.95 2.05
CA ASP A 183 6.88 20.22 0.95
C ASP A 183 6.41 18.88 0.36
N VAL A 184 5.26 18.40 0.86
CA VAL A 184 4.66 17.12 0.47
C VAL A 184 4.30 17.08 -1.02
N GLU A 185 3.80 18.20 -1.58
CA GLU A 185 3.43 18.29 -2.99
C GLU A 185 4.66 18.14 -3.89
N SER A 186 5.74 18.85 -3.57
CA SER A 186 6.99 18.77 -4.32
C SER A 186 7.60 17.37 -4.27
N GLU A 187 7.64 16.75 -3.08
CA GLU A 187 8.17 15.39 -2.91
C GLU A 187 7.33 14.36 -3.67
N ALA A 188 5.99 14.50 -3.67
CA ALA A 188 5.11 13.64 -4.44
C ALA A 188 5.37 13.76 -5.95
N ARG A 189 5.57 14.95 -6.47
CA ARG A 189 5.93 15.18 -7.89
C ARG A 189 7.28 14.55 -8.24
N GLN A 190 8.28 14.71 -7.37
CA GLN A 190 9.60 14.13 -7.57
C GLN A 190 9.52 12.59 -7.60
N LEU A 191 8.83 11.99 -6.64
CA LEU A 191 8.62 10.54 -6.58
C LEU A 191 7.93 10.02 -7.85
N LEU A 192 6.86 10.68 -8.32
CA LEU A 192 6.16 10.28 -9.54
C LEU A 192 7.02 10.40 -10.80
N THR A 193 7.90 11.39 -10.87
CA THR A 193 8.86 11.49 -11.98
C THR A 193 9.75 10.25 -12.04
N VAL A 194 10.24 9.77 -10.88
CA VAL A 194 11.08 8.58 -10.79
C VAL A 194 10.30 7.29 -11.08
N VAL A 195 9.06 7.20 -10.62
CA VAL A 195 8.22 5.99 -10.78
C VAL A 195 7.76 5.80 -12.22
N ARG A 196 7.51 6.89 -12.96
CA ARG A 196 6.95 6.87 -14.33
C ARG A 196 8.01 6.77 -15.44
N THR A 197 9.28 6.97 -15.14
CA THR A 197 10.38 6.73 -16.10
C THR A 197 10.67 5.26 -16.27
#